data_49ff6d924f2c05b095fb3aab4f9cd577
#
_entry.id   49ff6d924f2c05b095fb3aab4f9cd577
#
_cell.length_a   1.000
_cell.length_b   1.000
_cell.length_c   1.000
_cell.angle_alpha   90.00
_cell.angle_beta   90.00
_cell.angle_gamma   90.00
#
_symmetry.space_group_name_H-M   'P 1'
#
loop_
_entity.id
_entity.type
_entity.pdbx_description
1 polymer ?
#
loop_
_entity_poly.entity_id
_entity_poly.type
_entity_poly.pdbx_seq_one_letter_code
_entity_poly.pdbx_strand_id
1 'polypeptide(L)'
;MYKRLSDIAQDLNSLRENGFKRGYSIGWDFDDVSYTVKLGSTTYIAAAPASGKTELIKEIQISLSCLHGFNHVIFSPETGNPTEIFAELCHAFIGKPYLKGFNAMDEAERVQAEMFIDEHFIIIDPIDEELTITDFYKLVDTIEMDTGKTIHTTLIDPWNELTEEYKQEDLGREDKYLSRILGESRKNSRKSNRHHFIVTHVRDQKLVTVGGVTYYPPPHAREFAGGQVWFRKGNTMLIPWRPPTGLSGDDNIQYEPNELHLRIAKSKPKGVSKNGTYKMYLDTDRYQYYIKKDGKKVYADRGEYNLDVKEYEPKPLPKNLAFEDTVQVSKQKLEADK
;
A
#
# COMPACT_ATOMS: atom_id res chain seq x y z
N MET A 1 20.80 7.84 26.67
CA MET A 1 19.69 7.39 27.52
C MET A 1 19.80 5.88 27.65
N TYR A 2 19.89 5.34 28.87
CA TYR A 2 19.95 3.90 29.17
C TYR A 2 18.76 3.51 30.07
N LYS A 3 18.38 2.24 30.07
CA LYS A 3 17.39 1.69 30.98
C LYS A 3 17.99 0.48 31.70
N ARG A 4 17.68 0.31 32.97
CA ARG A 4 18.03 -0.87 33.76
C ARG A 4 16.87 -1.81 33.81
N LEU A 5 17.09 -3.06 34.23
CA LEU A 5 16.01 -4.04 34.35
C LEU A 5 14.89 -3.56 35.26
N SER A 6 15.25 -2.90 36.39
CA SER A 6 14.30 -2.30 37.31
C SER A 6 13.34 -1.29 36.67
N ASP A 7 13.83 -0.55 35.65
CA ASP A 7 13.05 0.50 34.97
C ASP A 7 12.02 -0.08 34.00
N ILE A 8 12.14 -1.36 33.67
CA ILE A 8 11.28 -2.05 32.69
C ILE A 8 10.69 -3.36 33.25
N ALA A 9 10.74 -3.57 34.55
CA ALA A 9 10.31 -4.83 35.17
C ALA A 9 8.84 -5.17 34.89
N GLN A 10 7.96 -4.18 34.90
CA GLN A 10 6.54 -4.38 34.55
C GLN A 10 6.35 -4.74 33.09
N ASP A 11 7.06 -4.05 32.19
CA ASP A 11 7.02 -4.35 30.75
C ASP A 11 7.54 -5.76 30.48
N LEU A 12 8.58 -6.19 31.21
CA LEU A 12 9.17 -7.50 31.08
C LEU A 12 8.23 -8.61 31.59
N ASN A 13 7.53 -8.38 32.71
CA ASN A 13 6.53 -9.30 33.22
C ASN A 13 5.34 -9.42 32.24
N SER A 14 4.84 -8.29 31.72
CA SER A 14 3.80 -8.29 30.70
C SER A 14 4.25 -9.05 29.44
N LEU A 15 5.50 -8.87 29.02
CA LEU A 15 6.07 -9.62 27.90
C LEU A 15 6.14 -11.11 28.16
N ARG A 16 6.46 -11.51 29.38
CA ARG A 16 6.52 -12.92 29.79
C ARG A 16 5.16 -13.60 29.78
N GLU A 17 4.13 -12.90 30.24
CA GLU A 17 2.77 -13.42 30.35
C GLU A 17 2.03 -13.40 29.02
N ASN A 18 2.17 -12.32 28.25
CA ASN A 18 1.37 -12.05 27.05
C ASN A 18 2.14 -12.23 25.74
N GLY A 19 3.45 -12.52 25.80
CA GLY A 19 4.30 -12.57 24.63
C GLY A 19 4.57 -11.19 24.00
N PHE A 20 5.21 -11.17 22.84
CA PHE A 20 5.43 -9.93 22.10
C PHE A 20 4.10 -9.39 21.56
N LYS A 21 3.82 -8.11 21.84
CA LYS A 21 2.66 -7.43 21.26
C LYS A 21 2.81 -7.44 19.73
N ARG A 22 1.81 -7.98 19.06
CA ARG A 22 1.65 -7.86 17.61
C ARG A 22 1.27 -6.43 17.25
N GLY A 23 1.36 -6.08 15.98
CA GLY A 23 0.79 -4.84 15.45
C GLY A 23 -0.73 -4.95 15.28
N TYR A 24 -1.28 -3.98 14.60
CA TYR A 24 -2.69 -3.90 14.26
C TYR A 24 -2.97 -4.78 13.03
N SER A 25 -4.05 -5.51 13.06
CA SER A 25 -4.52 -6.35 11.96
C SER A 25 -4.83 -5.49 10.73
N ILE A 26 -4.60 -6.04 9.56
CA ILE A 26 -4.99 -5.47 8.27
C ILE A 26 -6.16 -6.24 7.63
N GLY A 27 -6.81 -7.11 8.40
CA GLY A 27 -8.02 -7.81 8.01
C GLY A 27 -7.82 -9.09 7.19
N TRP A 28 -6.59 -9.57 7.01
CA TRP A 28 -6.30 -10.77 6.25
C TRP A 28 -6.03 -11.99 7.13
N ASP A 29 -6.46 -13.16 6.71
CA ASP A 29 -6.25 -14.43 7.44
C ASP A 29 -4.77 -14.73 7.80
N PHE A 30 -3.84 -14.15 7.07
CA PHE A 30 -2.41 -14.33 7.31
C PHE A 30 -1.79 -13.30 8.28
N ASP A 31 -2.54 -12.32 8.74
CA ASP A 31 -2.08 -11.26 9.65
C ASP A 31 -1.43 -11.84 10.88
N ASP A 32 -2.15 -12.78 11.49
CA ASP A 32 -1.73 -13.40 12.72
C ASP A 32 -0.39 -14.12 12.64
N VAL A 33 0.04 -14.49 11.44
CA VAL A 33 1.26 -15.26 11.23
C VAL A 33 2.39 -14.41 10.67
N SER A 34 2.08 -13.39 9.84
CA SER A 34 3.09 -12.83 8.97
C SER A 34 3.26 -11.32 9.01
N TYR A 35 2.18 -10.55 8.95
CA TYR A 35 2.29 -9.11 8.87
C TYR A 35 1.15 -8.39 9.55
N THR A 36 1.49 -7.53 10.47
CA THR A 36 0.61 -6.56 11.13
C THR A 36 1.28 -5.19 11.13
N VAL A 37 0.50 -4.13 11.17
CA VAL A 37 1.02 -2.75 11.20
C VAL A 37 1.33 -2.36 12.64
N LYS A 38 2.60 -2.13 12.93
CA LYS A 38 3.05 -1.72 14.26
C LYS A 38 3.41 -0.25 14.26
N LEU A 39 2.76 0.55 15.13
CA LEU A 39 3.12 1.94 15.35
C LEU A 39 4.57 2.04 15.87
N GLY A 40 5.24 3.14 15.58
CA GLY A 40 6.67 3.32 15.88
C GLY A 40 7.60 2.49 15.00
N SER A 41 7.14 2.05 13.82
CA SER A 41 7.93 1.26 12.88
C SER A 41 7.73 1.70 11.43
N THR A 42 8.50 1.09 10.52
CA THR A 42 8.47 1.41 9.08
C THR A 42 8.27 0.15 8.25
N THR A 43 7.46 0.25 7.21
CA THR A 43 7.33 -0.75 6.14
C THR A 43 7.84 -0.17 4.83
N TYR A 44 8.79 -0.85 4.21
CA TYR A 44 9.31 -0.50 2.89
C TYR A 44 8.71 -1.43 1.84
N ILE A 45 8.29 -0.85 0.73
CA ILE A 45 7.65 -1.56 -0.36
C ILE A 45 8.42 -1.27 -1.65
N ALA A 46 8.81 -2.29 -2.38
CA ALA A 46 9.34 -2.12 -3.72
C ALA A 46 8.92 -3.27 -4.63
N ALA A 47 8.62 -2.92 -5.86
CA ALA A 47 8.27 -3.85 -6.91
C ALA A 47 8.43 -3.20 -8.28
N ALA A 48 8.34 -4.00 -9.33
CA ALA A 48 8.29 -3.50 -10.70
C ALA A 48 7.11 -2.53 -10.92
N PRO A 49 7.17 -1.66 -11.93
CA PRO A 49 6.01 -0.86 -12.33
C PRO A 49 4.76 -1.71 -12.55
N ALA A 50 3.59 -1.14 -12.31
CA ALA A 50 2.28 -1.79 -12.48
C ALA A 50 2.09 -3.10 -11.68
N SER A 51 2.83 -3.30 -10.60
CA SER A 51 2.71 -4.49 -9.74
C SER A 51 1.66 -4.36 -8.63
N GLY A 52 0.90 -3.26 -8.58
CA GLY A 52 -0.17 -3.05 -7.60
C GLY A 52 0.30 -2.60 -6.21
N LYS A 53 1.44 -1.89 -6.14
CA LYS A 53 2.00 -1.38 -4.87
C LYS A 53 1.04 -0.40 -4.17
N THR A 54 0.61 0.59 -4.91
CA THR A 54 -0.25 1.67 -4.44
C THR A 54 -1.60 1.15 -3.98
N GLU A 55 -2.24 0.32 -4.80
CA GLU A 55 -3.53 -0.31 -4.50
C GLU A 55 -3.45 -1.16 -3.22
N LEU A 56 -2.38 -1.94 -3.08
CA LEU A 56 -2.19 -2.77 -1.89
C LEU A 56 -2.08 -1.93 -0.61
N ILE A 57 -1.37 -0.80 -0.65
CA ILE A 57 -1.20 0.02 0.55
C ILE A 57 -2.46 0.80 0.86
N LYS A 58 -3.17 1.33 -0.14
CA LYS A 58 -4.48 1.95 0.04
C LYS A 58 -5.46 0.97 0.69
N GLU A 59 -5.50 -0.28 0.23
CA GLU A 59 -6.31 -1.35 0.85
C GLU A 59 -5.93 -1.58 2.32
N ILE A 60 -4.63 -1.67 2.63
CA ILE A 60 -4.15 -1.82 4.00
C ILE A 60 -4.59 -0.62 4.86
N GLN A 61 -4.45 0.61 4.36
CA GLN A 61 -4.84 1.81 5.10
C GLN A 61 -6.34 1.88 5.33
N ILE A 62 -7.17 1.55 4.33
CA ILE A 62 -8.63 1.46 4.48
C ILE A 62 -8.99 0.42 5.56
N SER A 63 -8.38 -0.76 5.52
CA SER A 63 -8.63 -1.79 6.54
C SER A 63 -8.22 -1.32 7.95
N LEU A 64 -7.12 -0.58 8.07
CA LEU A 64 -6.70 0.01 9.35
C LEU A 64 -7.69 1.08 9.85
N SER A 65 -8.27 1.88 8.97
CA SER A 65 -9.33 2.83 9.35
C SER A 65 -10.58 2.09 9.81
N CYS A 66 -11.04 1.10 9.04
CA CYS A 66 -12.24 0.32 9.36
C CYS A 66 -12.13 -0.43 10.69
N LEU A 67 -11.00 -1.09 10.94
CA LEU A 67 -10.82 -1.96 12.11
C LEU A 67 -10.36 -1.20 13.36
N HIS A 68 -9.65 -0.09 13.20
CA HIS A 68 -8.94 0.56 14.31
C HIS A 68 -9.12 2.07 14.37
N GLY A 69 -9.90 2.68 13.46
CA GLY A 69 -10.12 4.12 13.41
C GLY A 69 -8.84 4.93 13.10
N PHE A 70 -7.94 4.37 12.29
CA PHE A 70 -6.68 5.04 11.97
C PHE A 70 -6.88 6.18 10.98
N ASN A 71 -6.10 7.25 11.17
CA ASN A 71 -5.99 8.36 10.24
C ASN A 71 -4.65 8.31 9.52
N HIS A 72 -4.66 8.70 8.26
CA HIS A 72 -3.55 8.56 7.32
C HIS A 72 -3.22 9.88 6.64
N VAL A 73 -1.92 10.12 6.44
CA VAL A 73 -1.44 11.18 5.54
C VAL A 73 -0.75 10.51 4.35
N ILE A 74 -1.17 10.88 3.14
CA ILE A 74 -0.67 10.33 1.88
C ILE A 74 0.04 11.41 1.08
N PHE A 75 1.24 11.11 0.62
CA PHE A 75 1.96 11.83 -0.43
C PHE A 75 2.22 10.87 -1.57
N SER A 76 1.50 11.03 -2.67
CA SER A 76 1.55 10.11 -3.83
C SER A 76 1.44 10.84 -5.16
N PRO A 77 2.47 11.63 -5.53
CA PRO A 77 2.45 12.46 -6.73
C PRO A 77 2.37 11.66 -8.05
N GLU A 78 2.87 10.43 -8.09
CA GLU A 78 2.74 9.57 -9.29
C GLU A 78 1.31 9.07 -9.51
N THR A 79 0.48 8.98 -8.47
CA THR A 79 -0.88 8.44 -8.61
C THR A 79 -1.82 9.43 -9.29
N GLY A 80 -1.55 10.72 -9.15
CA GLY A 80 -2.39 11.80 -9.70
C GLY A 80 -2.61 12.93 -8.71
N ASN A 81 -3.58 13.79 -9.02
CA ASN A 81 -3.98 14.86 -8.13
C ASN A 81 -4.84 14.35 -6.94
N PRO A 82 -5.01 15.14 -5.87
CA PRO A 82 -5.81 14.71 -4.72
C PRO A 82 -7.22 14.23 -5.05
N THR A 83 -7.88 14.84 -6.05
CA THR A 83 -9.24 14.44 -6.47
C THR A 83 -9.28 13.01 -6.99
N GLU A 84 -8.29 12.62 -7.78
CA GLU A 84 -8.17 11.25 -8.32
C GLU A 84 -7.90 10.25 -7.21
N ILE A 85 -6.99 10.59 -6.29
CA ILE A 85 -6.65 9.73 -5.15
C ILE A 85 -7.87 9.53 -4.23
N PHE A 86 -8.64 10.59 -3.94
CA PHE A 86 -9.87 10.49 -3.17
C PHE A 86 -10.91 9.62 -3.85
N ALA A 87 -11.11 9.77 -5.16
CA ALA A 87 -12.04 8.93 -5.93
C ALA A 87 -11.66 7.45 -5.89
N GLU A 88 -10.38 7.12 -6.01
CA GLU A 88 -9.87 5.76 -5.90
C GLU A 88 -10.05 5.17 -4.49
N LEU A 89 -9.80 5.96 -3.44
CA LEU A 89 -10.04 5.54 -2.06
C LEU A 89 -11.52 5.26 -1.80
N CYS A 90 -12.43 6.11 -2.29
CA CYS A 90 -13.87 5.86 -2.22
C CYS A 90 -14.25 4.56 -2.94
N HIS A 91 -13.73 4.36 -4.16
CA HIS A 91 -13.96 3.13 -4.92
C HIS A 91 -13.49 1.89 -4.14
N ALA A 92 -12.25 1.90 -3.65
CA ALA A 92 -11.69 0.79 -2.88
C ALA A 92 -12.40 0.55 -1.55
N PHE A 93 -12.97 1.59 -0.93
CA PHE A 93 -13.74 1.45 0.30
C PHE A 93 -15.09 0.78 0.04
N ILE A 94 -15.91 1.28 -0.87
CA ILE A 94 -17.23 0.73 -1.20
C ILE A 94 -17.15 -0.52 -2.08
N GLY A 95 -16.11 -0.64 -2.92
CA GLY A 95 -16.02 -1.73 -3.91
C GLY A 95 -16.93 -1.53 -5.12
N LYS A 96 -17.26 -0.27 -5.46
CA LYS A 96 -17.99 0.14 -6.65
C LYS A 96 -17.36 1.37 -7.27
N PRO A 97 -17.40 1.55 -8.61
CA PRO A 97 -16.86 2.73 -9.26
C PRO A 97 -17.41 4.03 -8.69
N TYR A 98 -16.54 4.97 -8.36
CA TYR A 98 -16.92 6.32 -7.91
C TYR A 98 -17.50 7.16 -9.06
N LEU A 99 -16.91 7.01 -10.25
CA LEU A 99 -17.38 7.71 -11.44
C LEU A 99 -18.71 7.15 -11.94
N LYS A 100 -19.59 8.04 -12.41
CA LYS A 100 -20.89 7.64 -12.97
C LYS A 100 -20.70 6.66 -14.13
N GLY A 101 -21.46 5.58 -14.11
CA GLY A 101 -21.38 4.55 -15.13
C GLY A 101 -22.07 3.25 -14.70
N PHE A 102 -21.71 2.17 -15.37
CA PHE A 102 -22.22 0.85 -15.03
C PHE A 102 -21.76 0.44 -13.62
N ASN A 103 -22.67 -0.05 -12.81
CA ASN A 103 -22.41 -0.50 -11.43
C ASN A 103 -21.74 0.56 -10.51
N ALA A 104 -21.90 1.85 -10.83
CA ALA A 104 -21.38 2.93 -9.99
C ALA A 104 -22.07 2.96 -8.62
N MET A 105 -21.44 3.60 -7.66
CA MET A 105 -22.06 3.90 -6.36
C MET A 105 -23.38 4.64 -6.55
N ASP A 106 -24.36 4.29 -5.75
CA ASP A 106 -25.54 5.15 -5.61
C ASP A 106 -25.20 6.38 -4.73
N GLU A 107 -26.16 7.28 -4.58
CA GLU A 107 -25.92 8.54 -3.85
C GLU A 107 -25.63 8.31 -2.36
N ALA A 108 -26.27 7.32 -1.72
CA ALA A 108 -26.06 7.02 -0.32
C ALA A 108 -24.67 6.39 -0.11
N GLU A 109 -24.27 5.47 -0.97
CA GLU A 109 -22.95 4.84 -0.96
C GLU A 109 -21.84 5.88 -1.21
N ARG A 110 -22.06 6.81 -2.14
CA ARG A 110 -21.13 7.91 -2.42
C ARG A 110 -20.93 8.80 -1.21
N VAL A 111 -22.00 9.26 -0.58
CA VAL A 111 -21.94 10.11 0.60
C VAL A 111 -21.25 9.37 1.75
N GLN A 112 -21.57 8.10 1.97
CA GLN A 112 -20.92 7.27 2.98
C GLN A 112 -19.41 7.17 2.71
N ALA A 113 -19.02 6.92 1.46
CA ALA A 113 -17.61 6.83 1.10
C ALA A 113 -16.87 8.15 1.35
N GLU A 114 -17.43 9.26 0.85
CA GLU A 114 -16.82 10.58 1.00
C GLU A 114 -16.66 10.96 2.48
N MET A 115 -17.67 10.73 3.31
CA MET A 115 -17.58 11.01 4.76
C MET A 115 -16.51 10.14 5.44
N PHE A 116 -16.45 8.85 5.12
CA PHE A 116 -15.45 7.96 5.69
C PHE A 116 -14.04 8.34 5.27
N ILE A 117 -13.85 8.63 3.98
CA ILE A 117 -12.52 8.97 3.47
C ILE A 117 -12.07 10.35 3.99
N ASP A 118 -12.95 11.34 4.07
CA ASP A 118 -12.65 12.66 4.64
C ASP A 118 -12.28 12.58 6.13
N GLU A 119 -12.92 11.67 6.88
CA GLU A 119 -12.59 11.45 8.27
C GLU A 119 -11.20 10.87 8.47
N HIS A 120 -10.78 9.95 7.60
CA HIS A 120 -9.60 9.13 7.86
C HIS A 120 -8.38 9.46 6.99
N PHE A 121 -8.53 10.18 5.88
CA PHE A 121 -7.45 10.39 4.92
C PHE A 121 -7.19 11.87 4.66
N ILE A 122 -5.92 12.22 4.69
CA ILE A 122 -5.42 13.56 4.32
C ILE A 122 -4.38 13.37 3.22
N ILE A 123 -4.55 14.04 2.10
CA ILE A 123 -3.66 13.94 0.94
C ILE A 123 -2.86 15.22 0.83
N ILE A 124 -1.55 15.09 0.79
CA ILE A 124 -0.65 16.21 0.51
C ILE A 124 -0.64 16.43 -1.00
N ASP A 125 -1.06 17.62 -1.42
CA ASP A 125 -0.96 18.05 -2.82
C ASP A 125 0.49 18.43 -3.13
N PRO A 126 1.13 17.84 -4.14
CA PRO A 126 2.53 18.11 -4.49
C PRO A 126 2.73 19.44 -5.23
N ILE A 127 1.92 20.47 -4.97
CA ILE A 127 2.01 21.77 -5.67
C ILE A 127 3.41 22.37 -5.48
N ASP A 128 4.18 22.40 -6.56
CA ASP A 128 5.37 23.25 -6.86
C ASP A 128 6.46 23.43 -5.79
N GLU A 129 6.42 22.73 -4.64
CA GLU A 129 7.43 22.85 -3.61
C GLU A 129 8.32 21.59 -3.56
N GLU A 130 9.62 21.83 -3.53
CA GLU A 130 10.60 20.78 -3.25
C GLU A 130 10.42 20.27 -1.83
N LEU A 131 9.84 19.06 -1.69
CA LEU A 131 9.56 18.45 -0.39
C LEU A 131 10.65 17.44 -0.03
N THR A 132 11.47 17.75 0.99
CA THR A 132 12.38 16.76 1.57
C THR A 132 11.62 15.84 2.53
N ILE A 133 12.17 14.67 2.86
CA ILE A 133 11.54 13.79 3.84
C ILE A 133 11.45 14.45 5.24
N THR A 134 12.38 15.29 5.57
CA THR A 134 12.38 16.02 6.86
C THR A 134 11.22 17.01 6.88
N ASP A 135 10.97 17.71 5.79
CA ASP A 135 9.87 18.66 5.69
C ASP A 135 8.53 17.94 5.57
N PHE A 136 8.48 16.81 4.89
CA PHE A 136 7.31 15.93 4.91
C PHE A 136 6.88 15.59 6.34
N TYR A 137 7.80 15.15 7.22
CA TYR A 137 7.43 14.82 8.60
C TYR A 137 7.03 16.04 9.42
N LYS A 138 7.64 17.22 9.20
CA LYS A 138 7.19 18.47 9.83
C LYS A 138 5.77 18.85 9.38
N LEU A 139 5.49 18.72 8.07
CA LEU A 139 4.16 18.97 7.53
C LEU A 139 3.13 18.03 8.15
N VAL A 140 3.44 16.74 8.32
CA VAL A 140 2.56 15.80 9.03
C VAL A 140 2.31 16.22 10.47
N ASP A 141 3.32 16.73 11.18
CA ASP A 141 3.15 17.25 12.54
C ASP A 141 2.26 18.51 12.54
N THR A 142 2.39 19.39 11.54
CA THR A 142 1.53 20.57 11.37
C THR A 142 0.07 20.16 11.08
N ILE A 143 -0.13 19.23 10.16
CA ILE A 143 -1.45 18.67 9.82
C ILE A 143 -2.15 18.12 11.08
N GLU A 144 -1.43 17.38 11.91
CA GLU A 144 -1.97 16.84 13.16
C GLU A 144 -2.40 17.94 14.12
N MET A 145 -1.63 19.04 14.23
CA MET A 145 -1.96 20.20 15.06
C MET A 145 -3.17 20.98 14.51
N ASP A 146 -3.21 21.22 13.20
CA ASP A 146 -4.24 22.04 12.56
C ASP A 146 -5.60 21.32 12.53
N THR A 147 -5.59 20.00 12.30
CA THR A 147 -6.82 19.21 12.22
C THR A 147 -7.29 18.67 13.57
N GLY A 148 -6.41 18.63 14.57
CA GLY A 148 -6.67 17.95 15.85
C GLY A 148 -6.80 16.43 15.73
N LYS A 149 -6.56 15.85 14.54
CA LYS A 149 -6.63 14.40 14.30
C LYS A 149 -5.30 13.74 14.61
N THR A 150 -5.30 12.69 15.42
CA THR A 150 -4.09 11.86 15.59
C THR A 150 -3.76 11.14 14.31
N ILE A 151 -2.58 11.36 13.73
CA ILE A 151 -2.11 10.68 12.53
C ILE A 151 -1.39 9.38 12.92
N HIS A 152 -1.93 8.26 12.47
CA HIS A 152 -1.41 6.93 12.80
C HIS A 152 -0.42 6.40 11.77
N THR A 153 -0.68 6.66 10.48
CA THR A 153 0.24 6.23 9.43
C THR A 153 0.50 7.32 8.40
N THR A 154 1.65 7.22 7.73
CA THR A 154 1.97 8.03 6.56
C THR A 154 2.34 7.15 5.38
N LEU A 155 2.05 7.60 4.17
CA LEU A 155 2.48 6.98 2.91
C LEU A 155 3.29 7.98 2.10
N ILE A 156 4.45 7.54 1.62
CA ILE A 156 5.25 8.20 0.59
C ILE A 156 5.30 7.24 -0.60
N ASP A 157 4.72 7.63 -1.75
CA ASP A 157 4.59 6.79 -2.94
C ASP A 157 4.77 7.59 -4.24
N PRO A 158 5.96 7.50 -4.84
CA PRO A 158 7.16 6.83 -4.34
C PRO A 158 8.16 7.77 -3.65
N TRP A 159 9.16 7.17 -3.03
CA TRP A 159 10.28 7.85 -2.38
C TRP A 159 11.06 8.81 -3.28
N ASN A 160 11.26 8.45 -4.53
CA ASN A 160 12.08 9.22 -5.48
C ASN A 160 11.43 10.54 -5.95
N GLU A 161 10.19 10.79 -5.57
CA GLU A 161 9.53 12.10 -5.77
C GLU A 161 9.86 13.11 -4.66
N LEU A 162 10.55 12.67 -3.60
CA LEU A 162 11.07 13.58 -2.59
C LEU A 162 12.40 14.17 -3.04
N THR A 163 12.60 15.44 -2.71
CA THR A 163 13.88 16.13 -2.97
C THR A 163 14.99 15.55 -2.12
N GLU A 164 16.09 15.18 -2.75
CA GLU A 164 17.27 14.64 -2.07
C GLU A 164 18.15 15.77 -1.54
N GLU A 165 18.24 15.90 -0.22
CA GLU A 165 19.13 16.86 0.45
C GLU A 165 20.39 16.15 0.98
N TYR A 166 21.46 16.16 0.21
CA TYR A 166 22.75 15.64 0.62
C TYR A 166 23.43 16.59 1.61
N LYS A 167 23.87 16.04 2.73
CA LYS A 167 24.71 16.75 3.71
C LYS A 167 26.18 16.45 3.48
N GLN A 168 27.05 17.30 4.01
CA GLN A 168 28.51 17.10 3.92
C GLN A 168 28.95 15.70 4.41
N GLU A 169 28.29 15.17 5.44
CA GLU A 169 28.54 13.83 5.99
C GLU A 169 28.20 12.68 5.04
N ASP A 170 27.34 12.92 4.05
CA ASP A 170 26.99 11.93 3.05
C ASP A 170 28.08 11.77 1.98
N LEU A 171 29.00 12.72 1.88
CA LEU A 171 30.14 12.73 0.94
C LEU A 171 29.72 12.52 -0.53
N GLY A 172 28.54 13.01 -0.91
CA GLY A 172 27.97 12.81 -2.25
C GLY A 172 27.60 11.34 -2.58
N ARG A 173 27.49 10.48 -1.58
CA ARG A 173 27.21 9.06 -1.77
C ARG A 173 25.76 8.72 -1.41
N GLU A 174 25.04 8.20 -2.38
CA GLU A 174 23.65 7.75 -2.24
C GLU A 174 23.44 6.77 -1.06
N ASP A 175 24.32 5.78 -0.90
CA ASP A 175 24.19 4.78 0.17
C ASP A 175 24.33 5.38 1.58
N LYS A 176 25.16 6.42 1.75
CA LYS A 176 25.27 7.15 3.00
C LYS A 176 24.07 8.06 3.25
N TYR A 177 23.66 8.82 2.23
CA TYR A 177 22.44 9.62 2.26
C TYR A 177 21.24 8.77 2.68
N LEU A 178 20.95 7.67 1.97
CA LEU A 178 19.86 6.75 2.31
C LEU A 178 20.01 6.18 3.73
N SER A 179 21.24 5.81 4.14
CA SER A 179 21.46 5.30 5.49
C SER A 179 21.10 6.32 6.57
N ARG A 180 21.41 7.59 6.36
CA ARG A 180 21.07 8.70 7.25
C ARG A 180 19.56 8.89 7.30
N ILE A 181 18.96 9.10 6.15
CA ILE A 181 17.54 9.45 6.01
C ILE A 181 16.60 8.33 6.48
N LEU A 182 16.87 7.08 6.09
CA LEU A 182 16.09 5.95 6.61
C LEU A 182 16.29 5.74 8.12
N GLY A 183 17.46 6.16 8.64
CA GLY A 183 17.71 6.23 10.08
C GLY A 183 16.87 7.30 10.77
N GLU A 184 16.72 8.47 10.16
CA GLU A 184 15.89 9.58 10.63
C GLU A 184 14.41 9.21 10.57
N SER A 185 13.94 8.61 9.47
CA SER A 185 12.58 8.08 9.33
C SER A 185 12.22 7.11 10.47
N ARG A 186 13.10 6.16 10.79
CA ARG A 186 12.91 5.25 11.92
C ARG A 186 12.92 5.94 13.29
N LYS A 187 13.68 7.00 13.47
CA LYS A 187 13.66 7.80 14.71
C LYS A 187 12.34 8.59 14.80
N ASN A 188 11.91 9.18 13.68
CA ASN A 188 10.65 9.89 13.60
C ASN A 188 9.48 8.95 13.93
N SER A 189 9.38 7.78 13.29
CA SER A 189 8.30 6.83 13.55
C SER A 189 8.18 6.47 15.04
N ARG A 190 9.31 6.27 15.73
CA ARG A 190 9.33 5.97 17.18
C ARG A 190 8.94 7.16 18.04
N LYS A 191 9.39 8.35 17.66
CA LYS A 191 9.14 9.58 18.42
C LYS A 191 7.67 9.98 18.33
N SER A 192 7.11 9.95 17.14
CA SER A 192 5.72 10.30 16.85
C SER A 192 4.73 9.15 17.11
N ASN A 193 5.23 7.93 17.35
CA ASN A 193 4.44 6.70 17.45
C ASN A 193 3.58 6.44 16.20
N ARG A 194 4.05 6.85 15.01
CA ARG A 194 3.39 6.63 13.72
C ARG A 194 4.02 5.47 12.97
N HIS A 195 3.28 4.87 12.04
CA HIS A 195 3.83 3.90 11.10
C HIS A 195 4.07 4.58 9.74
N HIS A 196 5.27 4.42 9.19
CA HIS A 196 5.60 4.98 7.87
C HIS A 196 5.63 3.88 6.81
N PHE A 197 4.78 4.00 5.80
CA PHE A 197 4.86 3.27 4.55
C PHE A 197 5.72 4.08 3.57
N ILE A 198 6.75 3.47 3.02
CA ILE A 198 7.62 4.11 2.04
C ILE A 198 7.75 3.17 0.85
N VAL A 199 7.25 3.62 -0.28
CA VAL A 199 7.34 2.93 -1.57
C VAL A 199 8.60 3.41 -2.29
N THR A 200 9.31 2.50 -2.90
CA THR A 200 10.45 2.81 -3.77
C THR A 200 10.43 1.86 -4.97
N HIS A 201 11.20 2.20 -5.97
CA HIS A 201 11.38 1.32 -7.13
C HIS A 201 12.42 0.24 -6.86
N VAL A 202 12.39 -0.82 -7.64
CA VAL A 202 13.48 -1.77 -7.74
C VAL A 202 14.53 -1.21 -8.69
N ARG A 203 15.80 -1.61 -8.50
CA ARG A 203 16.85 -1.34 -9.49
C ARG A 203 16.47 -1.93 -10.83
N ASP A 204 17.13 -1.47 -11.88
CA ASP A 204 16.98 -1.99 -13.24
C ASP A 204 16.95 -3.51 -13.25
N GLN A 205 15.75 -4.06 -13.20
CA GLN A 205 15.55 -5.50 -13.32
C GLN A 205 15.72 -5.89 -14.80
N LYS A 206 16.46 -6.95 -15.03
CA LYS A 206 16.52 -7.53 -16.35
C LYS A 206 15.25 -8.32 -16.61
N LEU A 207 14.62 -8.04 -17.75
CA LEU A 207 13.55 -8.86 -18.26
C LEU A 207 14.07 -10.27 -18.53
N VAL A 208 13.28 -11.26 -18.20
CA VAL A 208 13.53 -12.66 -18.54
C VAL A 208 12.46 -13.15 -19.50
N THR A 209 12.84 -14.06 -20.40
CA THR A 209 11.89 -14.68 -21.34
C THR A 209 11.84 -16.17 -21.08
N VAL A 210 10.66 -16.67 -20.76
CA VAL A 210 10.39 -18.09 -20.52
C VAL A 210 9.15 -18.48 -21.32
N GLY A 211 9.22 -19.54 -22.10
CA GLY A 211 8.09 -20.00 -22.91
C GLY A 211 7.52 -18.96 -23.88
N GLY A 212 8.35 -18.02 -24.36
CA GLY A 212 7.91 -16.92 -25.24
C GLY A 212 7.29 -15.72 -24.52
N VAL A 213 7.14 -15.78 -23.19
CA VAL A 213 6.62 -14.67 -22.38
C VAL A 213 7.78 -13.92 -21.74
N THR A 214 7.82 -12.60 -21.94
CA THR A 214 8.85 -11.72 -21.36
C THR A 214 8.25 -10.96 -20.16
N TYR A 215 8.94 -11.02 -19.02
CA TYR A 215 8.45 -10.43 -17.79
C TYR A 215 9.57 -10.04 -16.83
N TYR A 216 9.25 -9.24 -15.81
CA TYR A 216 10.13 -8.97 -14.68
C TYR A 216 10.01 -10.10 -13.64
N PRO A 217 11.12 -10.77 -13.28
CA PRO A 217 11.09 -11.79 -12.23
C PRO A 217 10.74 -11.16 -10.86
N PRO A 218 10.30 -11.97 -9.87
CA PRO A 218 10.03 -11.45 -8.54
C PRO A 218 11.29 -10.81 -7.95
N PRO A 219 11.21 -9.52 -7.52
CA PRO A 219 12.39 -8.82 -7.01
C PRO A 219 12.93 -9.46 -5.74
N HIS A 220 14.24 -9.40 -5.58
CA HIS A 220 14.86 -9.77 -4.32
C HIS A 220 14.87 -8.56 -3.36
N ALA A 221 14.74 -8.79 -2.05
CA ALA A 221 14.72 -7.74 -1.03
C ALA A 221 15.99 -6.84 -0.98
N ARG A 222 17.03 -7.20 -1.73
CA ARG A 222 18.28 -6.43 -1.84
C ARG A 222 18.37 -5.62 -3.14
N GLU A 223 17.36 -5.71 -3.98
CA GLU A 223 17.31 -5.08 -5.31
C GLU A 223 16.51 -3.76 -5.31
N PHE A 224 16.20 -3.22 -4.13
CA PHE A 224 15.61 -1.90 -4.00
C PHE A 224 16.58 -0.85 -4.57
N ALA A 225 16.05 0.19 -5.22
CA ALA A 225 16.85 1.33 -5.67
C ALA A 225 17.63 1.92 -4.49
N GLY A 226 18.94 2.23 -4.68
CA GLY A 226 19.81 2.57 -3.56
C GLY A 226 20.37 1.38 -2.74
N GLY A 227 19.96 0.14 -3.07
CA GLY A 227 20.63 -1.09 -2.65
C GLY A 227 20.29 -1.64 -1.27
N GLN A 228 21.25 -2.36 -0.67
CA GLN A 228 21.04 -3.10 0.59
C GLN A 228 20.70 -2.26 1.82
N VAL A 229 20.82 -0.94 1.73
CA VAL A 229 20.53 -0.03 2.86
C VAL A 229 19.08 -0.19 3.33
N TRP A 230 18.14 -0.30 2.40
CA TRP A 230 16.73 -0.56 2.68
C TRP A 230 16.53 -1.82 3.51
N PHE A 231 17.20 -2.92 3.09
CA PHE A 231 17.12 -4.18 3.82
C PHE A 231 17.68 -4.07 5.23
N ARG A 232 18.80 -3.34 5.41
CA ARG A 232 19.44 -3.17 6.73
C ARG A 232 18.59 -2.29 7.66
N LYS A 233 17.98 -1.23 7.15
CA LYS A 233 17.26 -0.23 7.94
C LYS A 233 15.78 -0.56 8.16
N GLY A 234 15.11 -1.28 7.25
CA GLY A 234 13.69 -1.60 7.35
C GLY A 234 13.33 -2.45 8.56
N ASN A 235 12.16 -2.20 9.11
CA ASN A 235 11.52 -3.09 10.07
C ASN A 235 10.80 -4.22 9.31
N THR A 236 9.99 -3.84 8.35
CA THR A 236 9.25 -4.75 7.46
C THR A 236 9.55 -4.42 6.00
N MET A 237 9.54 -5.43 5.16
CA MET A 237 9.67 -5.27 3.71
C MET A 237 8.64 -6.12 3.00
N LEU A 238 7.81 -5.46 2.20
CA LEU A 238 6.79 -6.06 1.35
C LEU A 238 7.24 -5.98 -0.11
N ILE A 239 7.07 -7.06 -0.84
CA ILE A 239 7.40 -7.15 -2.26
C ILE A 239 6.20 -7.76 -2.98
N PRO A 240 5.27 -6.94 -3.47
CA PRO A 240 4.23 -7.41 -4.36
C PRO A 240 4.82 -7.73 -5.73
N TRP A 241 4.44 -8.84 -6.30
CA TRP A 241 4.84 -9.27 -7.64
C TRP A 241 3.64 -9.85 -8.39
N ARG A 242 3.41 -9.36 -9.59
CA ARG A 242 2.39 -9.91 -10.50
C ARG A 242 3.05 -10.92 -11.43
N PRO A 243 2.72 -12.21 -11.30
CA PRO A 243 3.20 -13.21 -12.24
C PRO A 243 2.59 -12.98 -13.63
N PRO A 244 3.35 -13.29 -14.70
CA PRO A 244 2.84 -13.14 -16.05
C PRO A 244 1.80 -14.21 -16.36
N THR A 245 0.66 -13.81 -16.88
CA THR A 245 -0.37 -14.74 -17.38
C THR A 245 0.21 -15.63 -18.47
N GLY A 246 -0.13 -16.89 -18.44
CA GLY A 246 0.33 -17.88 -19.46
C GLY A 246 1.58 -18.67 -19.09
N LEU A 247 2.23 -18.33 -17.97
CA LEU A 247 3.27 -19.16 -17.37
C LEU A 247 2.72 -19.94 -16.17
N SER A 248 3.44 -20.98 -15.78
CA SER A 248 3.12 -21.78 -14.61
C SER A 248 4.14 -21.55 -13.50
N GLY A 249 3.71 -21.65 -12.25
CA GLY A 249 4.57 -21.69 -11.09
C GLY A 249 5.34 -23.01 -10.94
N ASP A 250 6.13 -23.12 -9.88
CA ASP A 250 6.89 -24.34 -9.54
C ASP A 250 5.98 -25.56 -9.29
N ASP A 251 4.70 -25.32 -8.96
CA ASP A 251 3.65 -26.33 -8.79
C ASP A 251 2.98 -26.77 -10.10
N ASN A 252 3.45 -26.29 -11.25
CA ASN A 252 2.87 -26.45 -12.59
C ASN A 252 1.43 -25.90 -12.74
N ILE A 253 0.98 -25.07 -11.80
CA ILE A 253 -0.31 -24.38 -11.87
C ILE A 253 -0.10 -23.08 -12.65
N GLN A 254 -0.94 -22.87 -13.66
CA GLN A 254 -0.89 -21.68 -14.51
C GLN A 254 -1.30 -20.44 -13.67
N TYR A 255 -0.53 -19.35 -13.83
CA TYR A 255 -0.87 -18.07 -13.20
C TYR A 255 -2.15 -17.50 -13.79
N GLU A 256 -3.01 -17.01 -12.91
CA GLU A 256 -4.28 -16.43 -13.27
C GLU A 256 -4.17 -14.92 -13.57
N PRO A 257 -5.11 -14.35 -14.34
CA PRO A 257 -5.23 -12.90 -14.47
C PRO A 257 -5.40 -12.24 -13.09
N ASN A 258 -4.79 -11.06 -12.92
CA ASN A 258 -4.86 -10.26 -11.67
C ASN A 258 -4.28 -10.95 -10.42
N GLU A 259 -3.58 -12.05 -10.58
CA GLU A 259 -2.84 -12.70 -9.49
C GLU A 259 -1.71 -11.80 -8.99
N LEU A 260 -1.57 -11.74 -7.67
CA LEU A 260 -0.51 -11.02 -6.96
C LEU A 260 0.13 -11.96 -5.94
N HIS A 261 1.44 -12.04 -5.95
CA HIS A 261 2.21 -12.70 -4.90
C HIS A 261 2.76 -11.64 -3.95
N LEU A 262 2.16 -11.51 -2.78
CA LEU A 262 2.67 -10.63 -1.73
C LEU A 262 3.73 -11.36 -0.93
N ARG A 263 4.99 -11.01 -1.15
CA ARG A 263 6.11 -11.55 -0.39
C ARG A 263 6.44 -10.65 0.80
N ILE A 264 6.35 -11.19 2.00
CA ILE A 264 6.85 -10.59 3.22
C ILE A 264 8.31 -11.02 3.39
N ALA A 265 9.22 -10.21 2.84
CA ALA A 265 10.64 -10.56 2.75
C ALA A 265 11.39 -10.35 4.06
N LYS A 266 10.86 -9.52 4.92
CA LYS A 266 11.40 -9.20 6.24
C LYS A 266 10.30 -8.74 7.17
N SER A 267 10.33 -9.22 8.42
CA SER A 267 9.49 -8.72 9.50
C SER A 267 10.23 -8.75 10.83
N LYS A 268 10.07 -7.71 11.64
CA LYS A 268 10.64 -7.57 12.98
C LYS A 268 9.54 -7.21 13.98
N PRO A 269 9.67 -7.64 15.24
CA PRO A 269 10.74 -8.46 15.83
C PRO A 269 10.66 -9.94 15.40
N LYS A 270 11.78 -10.65 15.51
CA LYS A 270 11.82 -12.09 15.29
C LYS A 270 10.90 -12.81 16.28
N GLY A 271 10.23 -13.88 15.84
CA GLY A 271 9.34 -14.69 16.68
C GLY A 271 7.89 -14.22 16.74
N VAL A 272 7.58 -13.04 16.20
CA VAL A 272 6.21 -12.51 16.13
C VAL A 272 5.60 -12.69 14.75
N SER A 273 6.44 -12.65 13.73
CA SER A 273 6.02 -12.73 12.33
C SER A 273 6.89 -13.71 11.56
N LYS A 274 6.31 -14.42 10.62
CA LYS A 274 7.02 -15.30 9.69
C LYS A 274 7.11 -14.62 8.33
N ASN A 275 8.30 -14.70 7.71
CA ASN A 275 8.42 -14.36 6.31
C ASN A 275 7.63 -15.38 5.49
N GLY A 276 7.01 -14.94 4.42
CA GLY A 276 6.18 -15.81 3.58
C GLY A 276 5.80 -15.13 2.29
N THR A 277 5.16 -15.89 1.41
CA THR A 277 4.54 -15.38 0.18
C THR A 277 3.07 -15.77 0.19
N TYR A 278 2.19 -14.83 -0.03
CA TYR A 278 0.75 -14.99 -0.01
C TYR A 278 0.19 -14.68 -1.39
N LYS A 279 -0.61 -15.60 -1.91
CA LYS A 279 -1.28 -15.45 -3.18
C LYS A 279 -2.57 -14.67 -2.97
N MET A 280 -2.70 -13.57 -3.67
CA MET A 280 -3.85 -12.67 -3.67
C MET A 280 -4.28 -12.39 -5.09
N TYR A 281 -5.46 -11.82 -5.27
CA TYR A 281 -6.00 -11.46 -6.58
C TYR A 281 -6.65 -10.09 -6.50
N LEU A 282 -6.40 -9.23 -7.49
CA LEU A 282 -7.12 -7.96 -7.59
C LEU A 282 -8.46 -8.20 -8.25
N ASP A 283 -9.52 -7.87 -7.55
CA ASP A 283 -10.85 -7.71 -8.12
C ASP A 283 -10.94 -6.32 -8.76
N THR A 284 -10.88 -6.26 -10.08
CA THR A 284 -10.84 -4.99 -10.83
C THR A 284 -12.16 -4.22 -10.77
N ASP A 285 -13.29 -4.92 -10.58
CA ASP A 285 -14.60 -4.29 -10.48
C ASP A 285 -14.78 -3.62 -9.11
N ARG A 286 -14.23 -4.24 -8.06
CA ARG A 286 -14.28 -3.74 -6.68
C ARG A 286 -13.10 -2.87 -6.31
N TYR A 287 -12.01 -2.95 -7.06
CA TYR A 287 -10.72 -2.31 -6.75
C TYR A 287 -10.18 -2.73 -5.37
N GLN A 288 -10.41 -4.02 -5.04
CA GLN A 288 -10.05 -4.64 -3.77
C GLN A 288 -9.29 -5.94 -4.01
N TYR A 289 -8.40 -6.29 -3.09
CA TYR A 289 -7.75 -7.60 -3.13
C TYR A 289 -8.59 -8.66 -2.42
N TYR A 290 -8.52 -9.89 -2.92
CA TYR A 290 -9.11 -11.06 -2.27
C TYR A 290 -8.14 -12.24 -2.29
N ILE A 291 -8.34 -13.18 -1.39
CA ILE A 291 -7.74 -14.51 -1.41
C ILE A 291 -8.78 -15.54 -1.80
N LYS A 292 -8.34 -16.67 -2.35
CA LYS A 292 -9.23 -17.80 -2.62
C LYS A 292 -9.17 -18.77 -1.46
N LYS A 293 -10.30 -19.04 -0.83
CA LYS A 293 -10.46 -20.02 0.25
C LYS A 293 -11.67 -20.88 -0.03
N ASP A 294 -11.49 -22.19 -0.14
CA ASP A 294 -12.55 -23.16 -0.46
C ASP A 294 -13.36 -22.80 -1.72
N GLY A 295 -12.67 -22.29 -2.75
CA GLY A 295 -13.28 -21.85 -4.00
C GLY A 295 -14.01 -20.51 -3.97
N LYS A 296 -14.05 -19.84 -2.80
CA LYS A 296 -14.71 -18.53 -2.63
C LYS A 296 -13.72 -17.39 -2.59
N LYS A 297 -14.13 -16.19 -3.03
CA LYS A 297 -13.41 -14.95 -2.81
C LYS A 297 -13.57 -14.51 -1.35
N VAL A 298 -12.46 -14.27 -0.67
CA VAL A 298 -12.44 -13.74 0.69
C VAL A 298 -11.66 -12.44 0.68
N TYR A 299 -12.34 -11.34 0.94
CA TYR A 299 -11.76 -10.01 1.05
C TYR A 299 -11.23 -9.77 2.46
N ALA A 300 -10.46 -8.68 2.65
CA ALA A 300 -10.03 -8.27 3.97
C ALA A 300 -11.25 -8.02 4.88
N ASP A 301 -11.20 -8.52 6.10
CA ASP A 301 -12.20 -8.19 7.13
C ASP A 301 -12.08 -6.70 7.48
N ARG A 302 -13.19 -5.98 7.44
CA ARG A 302 -13.32 -4.56 7.75
C ARG A 302 -14.29 -4.29 8.91
N GLY A 303 -14.61 -5.34 9.70
CA GLY A 303 -15.51 -5.24 10.83
C GLY A 303 -16.93 -4.82 10.41
N GLU A 304 -17.49 -3.79 11.05
CA GLU A 304 -18.83 -3.26 10.73
C GLU A 304 -18.95 -2.69 9.31
N TYR A 305 -17.83 -2.39 8.66
CA TYR A 305 -17.78 -1.91 7.27
C TYR A 305 -17.69 -3.04 6.25
N ASN A 306 -17.80 -4.28 6.67
CA ASN A 306 -17.98 -5.39 5.73
C ASN A 306 -19.31 -5.20 5.01
N LEU A 307 -19.24 -4.80 3.76
CA LEU A 307 -20.43 -4.75 2.92
C LEU A 307 -20.92 -6.18 2.75
N ASP A 308 -22.20 -6.42 3.01
CA ASP A 308 -22.83 -7.70 2.72
C ASP A 308 -22.51 -8.07 1.28
N VAL A 309 -21.66 -9.07 1.11
CA VAL A 309 -21.35 -9.64 -0.19
C VAL A 309 -22.59 -10.45 -0.58
N LYS A 310 -23.63 -9.76 -1.04
CA LYS A 310 -24.66 -10.43 -1.85
C LYS A 310 -23.88 -11.03 -3.01
N GLU A 311 -23.97 -12.35 -3.14
CA GLU A 311 -23.32 -13.09 -4.22
C GLU A 311 -23.61 -12.35 -5.54
N TYR A 312 -22.63 -11.56 -5.97
CA TYR A 312 -22.73 -10.86 -7.25
C TYR A 312 -22.33 -11.88 -8.31
N GLU A 313 -23.32 -12.45 -8.96
CA GLU A 313 -23.12 -13.09 -10.27
C GLU A 313 -22.91 -11.96 -11.28
N PRO A 314 -21.70 -11.80 -11.84
CA PRO A 314 -21.47 -10.82 -12.89
C PRO A 314 -22.38 -11.21 -14.07
N LYS A 315 -23.37 -10.40 -14.36
CA LYS A 315 -24.11 -10.56 -15.62
C LYS A 315 -23.09 -10.38 -16.74
N PRO A 316 -22.99 -11.34 -17.67
CA PRO A 316 -22.07 -11.20 -18.79
C PRO A 316 -22.40 -9.88 -19.50
N LEU A 317 -21.39 -9.01 -19.66
CA LEU A 317 -21.50 -7.82 -20.46
C LEU A 317 -22.06 -8.21 -21.83
N PRO A 318 -23.13 -7.57 -22.30
CA PRO A 318 -23.58 -7.77 -23.68
C PRO A 318 -22.39 -7.47 -24.59
N LYS A 319 -22.01 -8.42 -25.40
CA LYS A 319 -20.77 -8.42 -26.21
C LYS A 319 -20.59 -7.21 -27.14
N ASN A 320 -21.52 -6.28 -27.20
CA ASN A 320 -21.59 -5.20 -28.17
C ASN A 320 -21.58 -3.77 -27.60
N LEU A 321 -21.55 -3.55 -26.28
CA LEU A 321 -21.66 -2.17 -25.74
C LEU A 321 -20.33 -1.50 -25.38
N ALA A 322 -19.26 -2.24 -25.20
CA ALA A 322 -17.98 -1.67 -24.74
C ALA A 322 -17.12 -1.04 -25.86
N PHE A 323 -17.42 -1.29 -27.15
CA PHE A 323 -16.60 -0.83 -28.27
C PHE A 323 -17.32 0.17 -29.20
N GLU A 324 -18.64 0.17 -29.28
CA GLU A 324 -19.38 1.05 -30.21
C GLU A 324 -19.57 2.47 -29.67
N ASP A 325 -19.77 2.65 -28.34
CA ASP A 325 -19.98 3.97 -27.76
C ASP A 325 -18.72 4.84 -27.76
N THR A 326 -17.54 4.24 -27.58
CA THR A 326 -16.27 4.99 -27.63
C THR A 326 -15.93 5.42 -29.06
N VAL A 327 -16.34 4.66 -30.06
CA VAL A 327 -16.12 4.99 -31.48
C VAL A 327 -17.12 6.04 -31.99
N GLN A 328 -18.37 6.05 -31.50
CA GLN A 328 -19.36 7.05 -31.87
C GLN A 328 -19.07 8.43 -31.26
N VAL A 329 -18.64 8.49 -30.00
CA VAL A 329 -18.23 9.75 -29.34
C VAL A 329 -17.02 10.36 -30.04
N SER A 330 -16.08 9.53 -30.48
CA SER A 330 -14.89 10.00 -31.24
C SER A 330 -15.26 10.48 -32.65
N LYS A 331 -16.23 9.88 -33.32
CA LYS A 331 -16.70 10.32 -34.65
C LYS A 331 -17.52 11.61 -34.57
N GLN A 332 -18.39 11.77 -33.58
CA GLN A 332 -19.18 12.99 -33.40
C GLN A 332 -18.30 14.20 -33.02
N LYS A 333 -17.21 14.00 -32.27
CA LYS A 333 -16.25 15.09 -32.03
C LYS A 333 -15.43 15.48 -33.27
N LEU A 334 -15.13 14.54 -34.15
CA LEU A 334 -14.39 14.80 -35.39
C LEU A 334 -15.25 15.47 -36.48
N GLU A 335 -16.58 15.37 -36.41
CA GLU A 335 -17.50 16.03 -37.33
C GLU A 335 -17.97 17.42 -36.82
N ALA A 336 -17.82 17.70 -35.54
CA ALA A 336 -18.13 19.01 -34.96
C ALA A 336 -16.98 20.04 -35.09
N ASP A 337 -15.77 19.57 -35.39
CA ASP A 337 -14.56 20.41 -35.60
C ASP A 337 -14.24 20.62 -37.10
N LYS A 338 -15.17 20.36 -38.02
CA LYS A 338 -15.12 20.71 -39.43
C LYS A 338 -16.21 21.73 -39.77
#